data_b52321708d05372f8aee90f3cf6dff99
#
_entry.id   b52321708d05372f8aee90f3cf6dff99
#
_cell.length_a   1.000
_cell.length_b   1.000
_cell.length_c   1.000
_cell.angle_alpha   90.00
_cell.angle_beta   90.00
_cell.angle_gamma   90.00
#
_symmetry.space_group_name_H-M   'P 1'
#
loop_
_entity.id
_entity.type
_entity.pdbx_description
1 polymer ?
#
loop_
_entity_poly.entity_id
_entity_poly.type
_entity_poly.pdbx_seq_one_letter_code
_entity_poly.pdbx_strand_id
1 'polypeptide(L)'
;MLPNEPITWIIMEVMSVILFVICMIHALKSERPKQQLFELCCFVLAAGIFEHFGVLTGNYWYSQERFMMFGLIPLSILLIEAVTMYSAMVLFDYLGMPRWCIIWFVGLMSMVQDFSIDPVYVHDTYVFDGLAQGHWNWKIYYEPTFFGIPFFNFSSWFYMCGLYAGLIAWGRKIYAKKKKEWIGTAYPFIAAIFLLIPLIPTALLLIKPIYSDNSTFLFWYELIAMILNFAFGVFLIVKYWKKMSPVNLKKDGVVIFILPAILHLYDIIVGFGLGIKQSYIPVVVFTVLHLGYLCAVYRRSRNAIVS
;
A
#
# COMPACT_ATOMS: atom_id res chain seq x y z
N MET A 1 8.86 -3.24 30.71
CA MET A 1 8.45 -1.84 30.57
C MET A 1 7.81 -1.69 29.19
N LEU A 2 6.70 -0.99 29.08
CA LEU A 2 6.22 -0.58 27.75
C LEU A 2 7.30 0.33 27.15
N PRO A 3 7.61 0.21 25.85
CA PRO A 3 8.54 1.12 25.21
C PRO A 3 8.06 2.56 25.38
N ASN A 4 8.98 3.52 25.42
CA ASN A 4 8.65 4.96 25.43
C ASN A 4 8.11 5.41 24.08
N GLU A 5 7.22 4.63 23.52
CA GLU A 5 6.65 4.84 22.19
C GLU A 5 5.62 5.98 22.24
N PRO A 6 5.67 6.92 21.28
CA PRO A 6 4.71 8.00 21.19
C PRO A 6 3.28 7.49 20.99
N ILE A 7 2.30 8.20 21.57
CA ILE A 7 0.89 7.79 21.50
C ILE A 7 0.36 7.68 20.07
N THR A 8 0.80 8.54 19.17
CA THR A 8 0.44 8.48 17.74
C THR A 8 0.91 7.19 17.10
N TRP A 9 2.10 6.72 17.44
CA TRP A 9 2.65 5.47 16.92
C TRP A 9 1.86 4.26 17.42
N ILE A 10 1.56 4.24 18.73
CA ILE A 10 0.74 3.19 19.35
C ILE A 10 -0.65 3.12 18.70
N ILE A 11 -1.29 4.29 18.48
CA ILE A 11 -2.61 4.33 17.82
C ILE A 11 -2.52 3.76 16.41
N MET A 12 -1.50 4.11 15.63
CA MET A 12 -1.28 3.55 14.29
C MET A 12 -1.13 2.02 14.32
N GLU A 13 -0.35 1.49 15.28
CA GLU A 13 -0.15 0.06 15.43
C GLU A 13 -1.45 -0.67 15.75
N VAL A 14 -2.18 -0.19 16.75
CA VAL A 14 -3.50 -0.76 17.12
C VAL A 14 -4.50 -0.65 15.97
N MET A 15 -4.55 0.50 15.31
CA MET A 15 -5.42 0.73 14.17
C MET A 15 -5.11 -0.23 13.03
N SER A 16 -3.84 -0.41 12.67
CA SER A 16 -3.43 -1.32 11.60
C SER A 16 -3.88 -2.76 11.85
N VAL A 17 -3.76 -3.24 13.09
CA VAL A 17 -4.26 -4.58 13.50
C VAL A 17 -5.77 -4.67 13.33
N ILE A 18 -6.52 -3.67 13.81
CA ILE A 18 -8.00 -3.65 13.69
C ILE A 18 -8.41 -3.69 12.22
N LEU A 19 -7.81 -2.85 11.36
CA LEU A 19 -8.14 -2.79 9.94
C LEU A 19 -7.79 -4.12 9.23
N PHE A 20 -6.67 -4.72 9.58
CA PHE A 20 -6.27 -6.02 9.03
C PHE A 20 -7.22 -7.15 9.47
N VAL A 21 -7.63 -7.17 10.74
CA VAL A 21 -8.62 -8.13 11.24
C VAL A 21 -9.96 -7.97 10.50
N ILE A 22 -10.40 -6.75 10.19
CA ILE A 22 -11.58 -6.52 9.37
C ILE A 22 -11.42 -7.12 7.97
N CYS A 23 -10.25 -6.97 7.33
CA CYS A 23 -9.94 -7.62 6.06
C CYS A 23 -9.98 -9.15 6.17
N MET A 24 -9.43 -9.73 7.25
CA MET A 24 -9.49 -11.18 7.49
C MET A 24 -10.92 -11.68 7.66
N ILE A 25 -11.75 -10.98 8.45
CA ILE A 25 -13.17 -11.33 8.63
C ILE A 25 -13.91 -11.25 7.29
N HIS A 26 -13.64 -10.24 6.48
CA HIS A 26 -14.22 -10.11 5.15
C HIS A 26 -13.78 -11.27 4.23
N ALA A 27 -12.49 -11.61 4.22
CA ALA A 27 -11.94 -12.73 3.47
C ALA A 27 -12.59 -14.07 3.87
N LEU A 28 -12.77 -14.30 5.18
CA LEU A 28 -13.43 -15.50 5.71
C LEU A 28 -14.91 -15.61 5.34
N LYS A 29 -15.59 -14.49 5.07
CA LYS A 29 -16.99 -14.46 4.59
C LYS A 29 -17.13 -14.50 3.07
N SER A 30 -16.03 -14.58 2.34
CA SER A 30 -16.03 -14.63 0.88
C SER A 30 -16.40 -16.03 0.34
N GLU A 31 -16.58 -16.11 -0.99
CA GLU A 31 -16.83 -17.39 -1.66
C GLU A 31 -15.60 -18.33 -1.64
N ARG A 32 -14.42 -17.81 -1.34
CA ARG A 32 -13.14 -18.54 -1.29
C ARG A 32 -12.35 -18.18 -0.04
N PRO A 33 -12.89 -18.52 1.16
CA PRO A 33 -12.37 -18.00 2.42
C PRO A 33 -10.90 -18.38 2.68
N LYS A 34 -10.55 -19.64 2.49
CA LYS A 34 -9.17 -20.12 2.69
C LYS A 34 -8.19 -19.41 1.75
N GLN A 35 -8.52 -19.35 0.46
CA GLN A 35 -7.65 -18.75 -0.55
C GLN A 35 -7.44 -17.26 -0.29
N GLN A 36 -8.51 -16.50 -0.02
CA GLN A 36 -8.38 -15.06 0.24
C GLN A 36 -7.63 -14.76 1.54
N LEU A 37 -7.79 -15.58 2.57
CA LEU A 37 -7.00 -15.45 3.78
C LEU A 37 -5.51 -15.73 3.51
N PHE A 38 -5.20 -16.78 2.73
CA PHE A 38 -3.82 -17.07 2.31
C PHE A 38 -3.24 -15.94 1.45
N GLU A 39 -4.02 -15.34 0.54
CA GLU A 39 -3.60 -14.18 -0.25
C GLU A 39 -3.16 -13.02 0.64
N LEU A 40 -3.93 -12.70 1.68
CA LEU A 40 -3.57 -11.67 2.66
C LEU A 40 -2.29 -12.02 3.44
N CYS A 41 -2.24 -13.21 4.04
CA CYS A 41 -1.10 -13.62 4.87
C CYS A 41 0.20 -13.73 4.05
N CYS A 42 0.13 -14.28 2.84
CA CYS A 42 1.30 -14.39 1.96
C CYS A 42 1.80 -13.01 1.49
N PHE A 43 0.90 -12.04 1.32
CA PHE A 43 1.31 -10.66 1.04
C PHE A 43 2.06 -10.04 2.21
N VAL A 44 1.56 -10.15 3.43
CA VAL A 44 2.24 -9.64 4.64
C VAL A 44 3.66 -10.23 4.76
N LEU A 45 3.82 -11.53 4.50
CA LEU A 45 5.14 -12.16 4.51
C LEU A 45 6.05 -11.64 3.40
N ALA A 46 5.52 -11.49 2.18
CA ALA A 46 6.29 -10.96 1.05
C ALA A 46 6.71 -9.51 1.27
N ALA A 47 5.78 -8.67 1.73
CA ALA A 47 6.05 -7.29 2.11
C ALA A 47 7.11 -7.22 3.22
N GLY A 48 6.97 -8.04 4.27
CA GLY A 48 7.95 -8.12 5.35
C GLY A 48 9.35 -8.49 4.88
N ILE A 49 9.50 -9.43 3.95
CA ILE A 49 10.80 -9.79 3.36
C ILE A 49 11.34 -8.62 2.52
N PHE A 50 10.49 -7.99 1.70
CA PHE A 50 10.88 -6.87 0.86
C PHE A 50 11.35 -5.67 1.70
N GLU A 51 10.60 -5.31 2.74
CA GLU A 51 10.91 -4.24 3.67
C GLU A 51 12.24 -4.50 4.42
N HIS A 52 12.45 -5.73 4.95
CA HIS A 52 13.73 -6.09 5.55
C HIS A 52 14.90 -5.90 4.60
N PHE A 53 14.66 -6.19 3.33
CA PHE A 53 15.68 -6.01 2.30
C PHE A 53 16.03 -4.53 2.13
N GLY A 54 15.03 -3.65 2.10
CA GLY A 54 15.22 -2.19 2.05
C GLY A 54 16.03 -1.65 3.23
N VAL A 55 15.72 -2.11 4.45
CA VAL A 55 16.46 -1.75 5.66
C VAL A 55 17.89 -2.29 5.63
N LEU A 56 18.09 -3.57 5.29
CA LEU A 56 19.42 -4.19 5.23
C LEU A 56 20.33 -3.59 4.15
N THR A 57 19.75 -3.04 3.09
CA THR A 57 20.52 -2.31 2.05
C THR A 57 20.84 -0.87 2.46
N GLY A 58 20.29 -0.39 3.57
CA GLY A 58 20.54 0.93 4.12
C GLY A 58 19.88 2.07 3.38
N ASN A 59 18.77 1.81 2.69
CA ASN A 59 17.99 2.85 2.00
C ASN A 59 17.12 3.66 2.97
N TYR A 60 16.67 3.01 4.04
CA TYR A 60 15.90 3.59 5.12
C TYR A 60 16.04 2.72 6.38
N TRP A 61 15.55 3.24 7.49
CA TRP A 61 15.47 2.49 8.75
C TRP A 61 14.23 2.90 9.52
N TYR A 62 13.74 1.98 10.35
CA TYR A 62 12.63 2.19 11.27
C TYR A 62 13.14 2.45 12.67
N SER A 63 12.44 3.30 13.43
CA SER A 63 12.68 3.38 14.87
C SER A 63 12.38 2.03 15.53
N GLN A 64 13.28 1.57 16.38
CA GLN A 64 13.15 0.27 17.06
C GLN A 64 12.39 0.39 18.38
N GLU A 65 12.09 1.59 18.85
CA GLU A 65 11.27 1.87 20.02
C GLU A 65 9.77 1.71 19.69
N ARG A 66 9.38 0.46 19.34
CA ARG A 66 8.04 0.12 18.85
C ARG A 66 7.42 -1.01 19.64
N PHE A 67 6.09 -0.94 19.81
CA PHE A 67 5.32 -1.95 20.53
C PHE A 67 5.23 -3.28 19.77
N MET A 68 5.03 -3.21 18.45
CA MET A 68 4.90 -4.40 17.60
C MET A 68 5.93 -4.38 16.47
N MET A 69 6.91 -5.26 16.54
CA MET A 69 7.95 -5.43 15.51
C MET A 69 7.86 -6.81 14.85
N PHE A 70 8.10 -6.85 13.55
CA PHE A 70 8.38 -8.05 12.77
C PHE A 70 9.85 -7.99 12.32
N GLY A 71 10.75 -8.45 13.20
CA GLY A 71 12.19 -8.25 13.02
C GLY A 71 12.58 -6.78 13.09
N LEU A 72 13.09 -6.22 11.99
CA LEU A 72 13.48 -4.80 11.89
C LEU A 72 12.33 -3.86 11.48
N ILE A 73 11.17 -4.41 11.13
CA ILE A 73 10.05 -3.67 10.54
C ILE A 73 8.90 -3.58 11.55
N PRO A 74 8.28 -2.41 11.76
CA PRO A 74 7.04 -2.32 12.51
C PRO A 74 5.94 -3.13 11.83
N LEU A 75 5.26 -3.99 12.59
CA LEU A 75 4.18 -4.83 12.05
C LEU A 75 3.07 -4.00 11.41
N SER A 76 2.81 -2.80 11.94
CA SER A 76 1.81 -1.87 11.42
C SER A 76 2.01 -1.54 9.94
N ILE A 77 3.24 -1.41 9.46
CA ILE A 77 3.55 -1.09 8.07
C ILE A 77 3.03 -2.21 7.16
N LEU A 78 3.42 -3.45 7.45
CA LEU A 78 3.02 -4.62 6.67
C LEU A 78 1.51 -4.82 6.64
N LEU A 79 0.83 -4.52 7.76
CA LEU A 79 -0.61 -4.64 7.85
C LEU A 79 -1.33 -3.54 7.06
N ILE A 80 -0.85 -2.29 7.08
CA ILE A 80 -1.42 -1.18 6.29
C ILE A 80 -1.25 -1.43 4.80
N GLU A 81 -0.08 -1.89 4.36
CA GLU A 81 0.15 -2.29 2.97
C GLU A 81 -0.83 -3.37 2.52
N ALA A 82 -1.02 -4.41 3.37
CA ALA A 82 -1.97 -5.49 3.08
C ALA A 82 -3.42 -5.00 3.03
N VAL A 83 -3.84 -4.12 3.95
CA VAL A 83 -5.18 -3.51 3.98
C VAL A 83 -5.42 -2.71 2.70
N THR A 84 -4.48 -1.87 2.31
CA THR A 84 -4.57 -1.01 1.13
C THR A 84 -4.66 -1.84 -0.15
N MET A 85 -3.76 -2.81 -0.32
CA MET A 85 -3.76 -3.74 -1.45
C MET A 85 -5.08 -4.52 -1.52
N TYR A 86 -5.55 -5.07 -0.40
CA TYR A 86 -6.76 -5.87 -0.35
C TYR A 86 -8.01 -5.06 -0.70
N SER A 87 -8.15 -3.86 -0.13
CA SER A 87 -9.26 -2.93 -0.43
C SER A 87 -9.32 -2.62 -1.92
N ALA A 88 -8.18 -2.31 -2.54
CA ALA A 88 -8.08 -2.04 -3.96
C ALA A 88 -8.40 -3.26 -4.82
N MET A 89 -7.98 -4.48 -4.43
CA MET A 89 -8.32 -5.72 -5.14
C MET A 89 -9.81 -6.01 -5.10
N VAL A 90 -10.48 -5.80 -3.96
CA VAL A 90 -11.92 -6.00 -3.82
C VAL A 90 -12.68 -5.00 -4.70
N LEU A 91 -12.25 -3.74 -4.73
CA LEU A 91 -12.84 -2.73 -5.63
C LEU A 91 -12.63 -3.06 -7.09
N PHE A 92 -11.44 -3.58 -7.47
CA PHE A 92 -11.12 -3.92 -8.85
C PHE A 92 -12.12 -4.89 -9.48
N ASP A 93 -12.65 -5.84 -8.71
CA ASP A 93 -13.62 -6.83 -9.20
C ASP A 93 -14.94 -6.19 -9.70
N TYR A 94 -15.22 -4.93 -9.32
CA TYR A 94 -16.39 -4.16 -9.77
C TYR A 94 -16.12 -3.24 -10.98
N LEU A 95 -14.86 -3.01 -11.36
CA LEU A 95 -14.53 -1.97 -12.34
C LEU A 95 -14.80 -2.38 -13.80
N GLY A 96 -15.07 -3.67 -14.07
CA GLY A 96 -15.27 -4.16 -15.44
C GLY A 96 -14.04 -4.00 -16.34
N MET A 97 -12.87 -3.84 -15.75
CA MET A 97 -11.58 -3.72 -16.44
C MET A 97 -11.04 -5.10 -16.87
N PRO A 98 -10.27 -5.18 -17.96
CA PRO A 98 -9.49 -6.37 -18.28
C PRO A 98 -8.57 -6.75 -17.11
N ARG A 99 -8.40 -8.05 -16.85
CA ARG A 99 -7.65 -8.55 -15.69
C ARG A 99 -6.21 -8.02 -15.57
N TRP A 100 -5.53 -7.76 -16.68
CA TRP A 100 -4.18 -7.19 -16.65
C TRP A 100 -4.12 -5.77 -16.07
N CYS A 101 -5.24 -5.03 -16.11
CA CYS A 101 -5.33 -3.70 -15.52
C CYS A 101 -5.22 -3.70 -13.99
N ILE A 102 -5.37 -4.87 -13.33
CA ILE A 102 -5.30 -4.98 -11.87
C ILE A 102 -3.97 -4.48 -11.32
N ILE A 103 -2.87 -4.74 -12.04
CA ILE A 103 -1.53 -4.28 -11.66
C ILE A 103 -1.50 -2.76 -11.50
N TRP A 104 -2.02 -2.08 -12.51
CA TRP A 104 -2.02 -0.61 -12.57
C TRP A 104 -3.03 0.02 -11.61
N PHE A 105 -4.19 -0.61 -11.44
CA PHE A 105 -5.22 -0.09 -10.55
C PHE A 105 -4.84 -0.26 -9.08
N VAL A 106 -4.46 -1.46 -8.67
CA VAL A 106 -4.07 -1.73 -7.28
C VAL A 106 -2.80 -0.96 -6.94
N GLY A 107 -1.82 -0.92 -7.85
CA GLY A 107 -0.61 -0.11 -7.68
C GLY A 107 -0.92 1.38 -7.50
N LEU A 108 -1.82 1.94 -8.33
CA LEU A 108 -2.23 3.35 -8.19
C LEU A 108 -2.91 3.63 -6.85
N MET A 109 -3.85 2.77 -6.42
CA MET A 109 -4.56 2.98 -5.14
C MET A 109 -3.59 2.92 -3.95
N SER A 110 -2.64 1.98 -3.98
CA SER A 110 -1.60 1.88 -2.95
C SER A 110 -0.67 3.08 -2.94
N MET A 111 -0.21 3.53 -4.10
CA MET A 111 0.63 4.72 -4.23
C MET A 111 -0.09 6.00 -3.78
N VAL A 112 -1.40 6.14 -4.07
CA VAL A 112 -2.19 7.32 -3.64
C VAL A 112 -2.36 7.34 -2.13
N GLN A 113 -2.53 6.17 -1.49
CA GLN A 113 -2.58 6.07 -0.04
C GLN A 113 -1.24 6.46 0.58
N ASP A 114 -0.13 5.97 0.01
CA ASP A 114 1.21 6.23 0.48
C ASP A 114 1.62 7.72 0.38
N PHE A 115 1.17 8.42 -0.67
CA PHE A 115 1.34 9.87 -0.79
C PHE A 115 0.76 10.69 0.37
N SER A 116 -0.23 10.16 1.10
CA SER A 116 -0.76 10.82 2.30
C SER A 116 -0.09 10.33 3.58
N ILE A 117 0.27 9.05 3.65
CA ILE A 117 0.85 8.41 4.82
C ILE A 117 2.28 8.91 5.06
N ASP A 118 3.17 8.73 4.11
CA ASP A 118 4.60 8.97 4.28
C ASP A 118 4.96 10.38 4.76
N PRO A 119 4.40 11.47 4.18
CA PRO A 119 4.73 12.81 4.62
C PRO A 119 4.33 13.12 6.08
N VAL A 120 3.36 12.39 6.62
CA VAL A 120 2.98 12.51 8.04
C VAL A 120 4.02 11.80 8.91
N TYR A 121 4.30 10.54 8.61
CA TYR A 121 5.02 9.68 9.53
C TYR A 121 6.53 9.86 9.51
N VAL A 122 7.09 10.34 8.40
CA VAL A 122 8.50 10.77 8.35
C VAL A 122 8.73 12.01 9.23
N HIS A 123 7.72 12.87 9.35
CA HIS A 123 7.82 14.12 10.10
C HIS A 123 7.14 14.09 11.49
N ASP A 124 6.43 13.00 11.85
CA ASP A 124 5.99 12.74 13.23
C ASP A 124 7.18 12.22 14.03
N THR A 125 8.06 13.14 14.45
CA THR A 125 9.37 12.83 15.02
C THR A 125 9.40 12.95 16.52
N TYR A 126 10.14 12.03 17.16
CA TYR A 126 10.44 12.04 18.60
C TYR A 126 11.93 11.83 18.83
N VAL A 127 12.40 12.24 20.01
CA VAL A 127 13.81 12.13 20.37
C VAL A 127 14.05 10.83 21.14
N PHE A 128 14.83 9.93 20.58
CA PHE A 128 15.31 8.71 21.21
C PHE A 128 16.84 8.78 21.27
N ASP A 129 17.42 8.62 22.45
CA ASP A 129 18.86 8.68 22.69
C ASP A 129 19.54 9.93 22.07
N GLY A 130 18.83 11.07 22.14
CA GLY A 130 19.31 12.34 21.61
C GLY A 130 19.17 12.52 20.09
N LEU A 131 18.59 11.56 19.38
CA LEU A 131 18.35 11.62 17.94
C LEU A 131 16.85 11.75 17.65
N ALA A 132 16.49 12.74 16.83
CA ALA A 132 15.12 12.86 16.33
C ALA A 132 14.87 11.78 15.25
N GLN A 133 13.84 10.97 15.45
CA GLN A 133 13.45 9.88 14.54
C GLN A 133 11.96 9.97 14.27
N GLY A 134 11.57 9.80 12.98
CA GLY A 134 10.20 9.53 12.57
C GLY A 134 9.84 8.07 12.71
N HIS A 135 8.63 7.70 12.31
CA HIS A 135 8.24 6.28 12.23
C HIS A 135 9.21 5.48 11.36
N TRP A 136 9.66 6.08 10.27
CA TRP A 136 10.78 5.65 9.43
C TRP A 136 11.57 6.85 8.95
N ASN A 137 12.80 6.59 8.52
CA ASN A 137 13.76 7.62 8.18
C ASN A 137 14.45 7.22 6.88
N TRP A 138 14.43 8.09 5.89
CA TRP A 138 15.00 7.84 4.57
C TRP A 138 16.46 8.28 4.47
N LYS A 139 17.26 7.50 3.80
CA LYS A 139 18.55 7.97 3.28
C LYS A 139 18.31 8.76 2.00
N ILE A 140 18.58 10.05 2.06
CA ILE A 140 18.37 10.95 0.91
C ILE A 140 19.62 10.92 0.02
N TYR A 141 19.43 10.59 -1.24
CA TYR A 141 20.50 10.49 -2.26
C TYR A 141 20.46 11.64 -3.25
N TYR A 142 19.36 12.36 -3.36
CA TYR A 142 19.16 13.50 -4.27
C TYR A 142 18.13 14.47 -3.71
N GLU A 143 18.16 15.71 -4.20
CA GLU A 143 17.15 16.74 -3.98
C GLU A 143 16.68 17.29 -5.34
N PRO A 144 15.40 17.71 -5.47
CA PRO A 144 14.36 17.70 -4.44
C PRO A 144 13.74 16.31 -4.23
N THR A 145 13.20 16.10 -3.02
CA THR A 145 12.39 14.93 -2.67
C THR A 145 10.91 15.30 -2.60
N PHE A 146 10.03 14.30 -2.50
CA PHE A 146 8.61 14.54 -2.24
C PHE A 146 8.37 14.70 -0.73
N PHE A 147 8.47 15.92 -0.23
CA PHE A 147 8.29 16.21 1.21
C PHE A 147 9.17 15.36 2.14
N GLY A 148 10.43 15.17 1.80
CA GLY A 148 11.39 14.37 2.57
C GLY A 148 11.43 12.88 2.19
N ILE A 149 10.65 12.46 1.19
CA ILE A 149 10.55 11.06 0.75
C ILE A 149 11.12 10.92 -0.66
N PRO A 150 12.01 9.93 -0.93
CA PRO A 150 12.49 9.63 -2.28
C PRO A 150 11.35 9.14 -3.19
N PHE A 151 11.37 9.52 -4.46
CA PHE A 151 10.30 9.14 -5.41
C PHE A 151 10.18 7.63 -5.63
N PHE A 152 11.26 6.88 -5.47
CA PHE A 152 11.22 5.42 -5.62
C PHE A 152 10.29 4.74 -4.61
N ASN A 153 10.07 5.33 -3.43
CA ASN A 153 9.17 4.78 -2.43
C ASN A 153 7.77 4.57 -3.01
N PHE A 154 7.22 5.60 -3.63
CA PHE A 154 5.88 5.54 -4.23
C PHE A 154 5.78 4.54 -5.39
N SER A 155 6.84 4.44 -6.19
CA SER A 155 6.95 3.40 -7.22
C SER A 155 7.09 2.00 -6.61
N SER A 156 7.76 1.85 -5.47
CA SER A 156 7.88 0.57 -4.75
C SER A 156 6.54 0.07 -4.25
N TRP A 157 5.74 0.93 -3.62
CA TRP A 157 4.37 0.62 -3.23
C TRP A 157 3.52 0.23 -4.43
N PHE A 158 3.63 0.98 -5.52
CA PHE A 158 2.93 0.68 -6.76
C PHE A 158 3.26 -0.73 -7.28
N TYR A 159 4.54 -1.05 -7.42
CA TYR A 159 4.95 -2.34 -7.98
C TYR A 159 4.73 -3.49 -7.00
N MET A 160 5.00 -3.32 -5.73
CA MET A 160 4.79 -4.37 -4.72
C MET A 160 3.33 -4.80 -4.67
N CYS A 161 2.42 -3.87 -4.45
CA CYS A 161 0.98 -4.17 -4.36
C CYS A 161 0.39 -4.57 -5.71
N GLY A 162 0.74 -3.86 -6.79
CA GLY A 162 0.20 -4.09 -8.12
C GLY A 162 0.65 -5.43 -8.72
N LEU A 163 1.94 -5.75 -8.68
CA LEU A 163 2.45 -7.02 -9.20
C LEU A 163 1.92 -8.20 -8.41
N TYR A 164 1.88 -8.10 -7.07
CA TYR A 164 1.27 -9.15 -6.27
C TYR A 164 -0.19 -9.38 -6.67
N ALA A 165 -1.00 -8.32 -6.78
CA ALA A 165 -2.39 -8.41 -7.22
C ALA A 165 -2.52 -9.06 -8.61
N GLY A 166 -1.61 -8.75 -9.55
CA GLY A 166 -1.55 -9.37 -10.87
C GLY A 166 -1.26 -10.87 -10.79
N LEU A 167 -0.28 -11.28 -9.99
CA LEU A 167 0.07 -12.69 -9.77
C LEU A 167 -1.08 -13.45 -9.10
N ILE A 168 -1.75 -12.84 -8.12
CA ILE A 168 -2.95 -13.40 -7.49
C ILE A 168 -4.09 -13.57 -8.51
N ALA A 169 -4.36 -12.57 -9.34
CA ALA A 169 -5.39 -12.67 -10.37
C ALA A 169 -5.11 -13.81 -11.38
N TRP A 170 -3.84 -14.00 -11.71
CA TRP A 170 -3.41 -15.12 -12.55
C TRP A 170 -3.59 -16.47 -11.83
N GLY A 171 -3.16 -16.57 -10.57
CA GLY A 171 -3.35 -17.77 -9.74
C GLY A 171 -4.82 -18.15 -9.56
N ARG A 172 -5.69 -17.16 -9.29
CA ARG A 172 -7.15 -17.34 -9.22
C ARG A 172 -7.72 -17.91 -10.53
N LYS A 173 -7.23 -17.44 -11.69
CA LYS A 173 -7.64 -17.98 -13.00
C LYS A 173 -7.24 -19.45 -13.18
N ILE A 174 -6.02 -19.83 -12.79
CA ILE A 174 -5.53 -21.22 -12.83
C ILE A 174 -6.37 -22.10 -11.90
N TYR A 175 -6.60 -21.64 -10.68
CA TYR A 175 -7.41 -22.38 -9.71
C TYR A 175 -8.85 -22.60 -10.20
N ALA A 176 -9.49 -21.58 -10.73
CA ALA A 176 -10.84 -21.67 -11.29
C ALA A 176 -10.94 -22.69 -12.43
N LYS A 177 -9.88 -22.80 -13.26
CA LYS A 177 -9.82 -23.76 -14.37
C LYS A 177 -9.57 -25.19 -13.90
N LYS A 178 -8.66 -25.37 -12.93
CA LYS A 178 -8.19 -26.71 -12.50
C LYS A 178 -9.02 -27.29 -11.36
N LYS A 179 -9.62 -26.46 -10.51
CA LYS A 179 -10.43 -26.79 -9.31
C LYS A 179 -9.75 -27.79 -8.35
N LYS A 180 -8.41 -27.77 -8.28
CA LYS A 180 -7.63 -28.62 -7.36
C LYS A 180 -7.28 -27.83 -6.10
N GLU A 181 -7.64 -28.32 -4.91
CA GLU A 181 -7.45 -27.65 -3.63
C GLU A 181 -6.00 -27.22 -3.35
N TRP A 182 -5.03 -28.08 -3.69
CA TRP A 182 -3.62 -27.73 -3.51
C TRP A 182 -3.18 -26.51 -4.33
N ILE A 183 -3.80 -26.27 -5.50
CA ILE A 183 -3.53 -25.05 -6.29
C ILE A 183 -4.06 -23.84 -5.55
N GLY A 184 -5.23 -23.95 -4.90
CA GLY A 184 -5.84 -22.87 -4.11
C GLY A 184 -4.97 -22.42 -2.94
N THR A 185 -4.22 -23.32 -2.33
CA THR A 185 -3.27 -23.03 -1.24
C THR A 185 -1.90 -22.60 -1.76
N ALA A 186 -1.45 -23.16 -2.89
CA ALA A 186 -0.10 -22.92 -3.38
C ALA A 186 0.07 -21.59 -4.11
N TYR A 187 -0.94 -21.13 -4.88
CA TYR A 187 -0.74 -19.94 -5.72
C TYR A 187 -0.46 -18.64 -4.95
N PRO A 188 -1.02 -18.38 -3.76
CA PRO A 188 -0.66 -17.17 -3.03
C PRO A 188 0.80 -17.17 -2.58
N PHE A 189 1.29 -18.33 -2.13
CA PHE A 189 2.68 -18.52 -1.75
C PHE A 189 3.63 -18.38 -2.96
N ILE A 190 3.27 -18.99 -4.09
CA ILE A 190 4.01 -18.85 -5.34
C ILE A 190 4.02 -17.39 -5.79
N ALA A 191 2.89 -16.66 -5.67
CA ALA A 191 2.82 -15.26 -5.99
C ALA A 191 3.77 -14.41 -5.13
N ALA A 192 3.86 -14.69 -3.83
CA ALA A 192 4.79 -14.03 -2.93
C ALA A 192 6.26 -14.25 -3.36
N ILE A 193 6.64 -15.49 -3.69
CA ILE A 193 7.99 -15.81 -4.20
C ILE A 193 8.27 -15.09 -5.52
N PHE A 194 7.34 -15.15 -6.48
CA PHE A 194 7.52 -14.51 -7.79
C PHE A 194 7.56 -12.98 -7.71
N LEU A 195 6.93 -12.39 -6.69
CA LEU A 195 7.07 -10.97 -6.40
C LEU A 195 8.50 -10.62 -5.97
N LEU A 196 9.08 -11.40 -5.09
CA LEU A 196 10.40 -11.13 -4.50
C LEU A 196 11.55 -11.37 -5.49
N ILE A 197 11.40 -12.33 -6.43
CA ILE A 197 12.43 -12.66 -7.42
C ILE A 197 12.87 -11.44 -8.26
N PRO A 198 11.98 -10.63 -8.86
CA PRO A 198 12.38 -9.43 -9.58
C PRO A 198 12.74 -8.26 -8.67
N LEU A 199 12.03 -8.07 -7.54
CA LEU A 199 12.20 -6.88 -6.70
C LEU A 199 13.55 -6.87 -5.97
N ILE A 200 13.97 -8.01 -5.41
CA ILE A 200 15.23 -8.10 -4.66
C ILE A 200 16.47 -7.87 -5.55
N PRO A 201 16.65 -8.56 -6.68
CA PRO A 201 17.77 -8.28 -7.56
C PRO A 201 17.75 -6.86 -8.13
N THR A 202 16.57 -6.30 -8.43
CA THR A 202 16.46 -4.92 -8.90
C THR A 202 16.96 -3.94 -7.85
N ALA A 203 16.55 -4.12 -6.60
CA ALA A 203 17.02 -3.31 -5.49
C ALA A 203 18.53 -3.41 -5.30
N LEU A 204 19.11 -4.62 -5.38
CA LEU A 204 20.55 -4.83 -5.20
C LEU A 204 21.40 -4.36 -6.37
N LEU A 205 20.99 -4.68 -7.60
CA LEU A 205 21.82 -4.50 -8.78
C LEU A 205 21.68 -3.12 -9.40
N LEU A 206 20.51 -2.51 -9.31
CA LEU A 206 20.25 -1.21 -9.92
C LEU A 206 20.35 -0.07 -8.90
N ILE A 207 19.84 -0.26 -7.71
CA ILE A 207 19.77 0.82 -6.74
C ILE A 207 21.16 1.12 -6.15
N LYS A 208 21.83 0.14 -5.60
CA LYS A 208 23.08 0.34 -4.86
C LYS A 208 24.25 0.92 -5.69
N PRO A 209 24.54 0.46 -6.92
CA PRO A 209 25.61 1.05 -7.75
C PRO A 209 25.24 2.41 -8.36
N ILE A 210 23.96 2.61 -8.71
CA ILE A 210 23.50 3.85 -9.35
C ILE A 210 23.42 4.98 -8.34
N TYR A 211 23.08 4.68 -7.08
CA TYR A 211 22.95 5.66 -6.00
C TYR A 211 24.29 6.32 -5.61
N SER A 212 25.44 5.67 -5.85
CA SER A 212 26.71 6.25 -5.46
C SER A 212 27.23 7.32 -6.41
N ASP A 213 26.90 7.24 -7.71
CA ASP A 213 27.65 7.97 -8.74
C ASP A 213 26.81 8.92 -9.61
N ASN A 214 25.47 8.87 -9.58
CA ASN A 214 24.66 9.69 -10.48
C ASN A 214 23.26 10.08 -9.93
N SER A 215 23.25 10.93 -8.91
CA SER A 215 22.02 11.41 -8.23
C SER A 215 21.02 12.10 -9.18
N THR A 216 21.51 12.82 -10.21
CA THR A 216 20.66 13.52 -11.18
C THR A 216 19.90 12.54 -12.09
N PHE A 217 20.58 11.51 -12.59
CA PHE A 217 19.93 10.47 -13.40
C PHE A 217 18.85 9.75 -12.59
N LEU A 218 19.18 9.38 -11.36
CA LEU A 218 18.27 8.68 -10.47
C LEU A 218 17.00 9.49 -10.17
N PHE A 219 17.18 10.77 -9.85
CA PHE A 219 16.06 11.70 -9.64
C PHE A 219 15.08 11.69 -10.82
N TRP A 220 15.58 11.90 -12.05
CA TRP A 220 14.72 11.94 -13.23
C TRP A 220 14.08 10.58 -13.53
N TYR A 221 14.84 9.50 -13.39
CA TYR A 221 14.32 8.15 -13.61
C TYR A 221 13.14 7.84 -12.67
N GLU A 222 13.29 8.07 -11.37
CA GLU A 222 12.26 7.79 -10.37
C GLU A 222 11.06 8.71 -10.51
N LEU A 223 11.28 10.00 -10.72
CA LEU A 223 10.22 10.98 -10.94
C LEU A 223 9.37 10.63 -12.18
N ILE A 224 10.03 10.33 -13.30
CA ILE A 224 9.33 9.97 -14.54
C ILE A 224 8.58 8.66 -14.36
N ALA A 225 9.19 7.64 -13.75
CA ALA A 225 8.54 6.37 -13.49
C ALA A 225 7.28 6.55 -12.63
N MET A 226 7.38 7.33 -11.55
CA MET A 226 6.25 7.65 -10.67
C MET A 226 5.12 8.36 -11.45
N ILE A 227 5.45 9.40 -12.22
CA ILE A 227 4.46 10.16 -13.01
C ILE A 227 3.78 9.27 -14.06
N LEU A 228 4.54 8.44 -14.78
CA LEU A 228 3.97 7.56 -15.81
C LEU A 228 3.06 6.50 -15.19
N ASN A 229 3.45 5.90 -14.06
CA ASN A 229 2.63 4.94 -13.33
C ASN A 229 1.31 5.56 -12.87
N PHE A 230 1.37 6.77 -12.29
CA PHE A 230 0.21 7.51 -11.85
C PHE A 230 -0.71 7.85 -13.02
N ALA A 231 -0.18 8.48 -14.06
CA ALA A 231 -0.94 8.93 -15.22
C ALA A 231 -1.62 7.76 -15.95
N PHE A 232 -0.90 6.64 -16.13
CA PHE A 232 -1.46 5.47 -16.78
C PHE A 232 -2.55 4.80 -15.95
N GLY A 233 -2.37 4.70 -14.63
CA GLY A 233 -3.41 4.20 -13.74
C GLY A 233 -4.68 5.05 -13.78
N VAL A 234 -4.55 6.38 -13.73
CA VAL A 234 -5.68 7.32 -13.88
C VAL A 234 -6.34 7.17 -15.25
N PHE A 235 -5.55 7.10 -16.33
CA PHE A 235 -6.07 6.85 -17.68
C PHE A 235 -6.95 5.60 -17.75
N LEU A 236 -6.53 4.51 -17.14
CA LEU A 236 -7.32 3.26 -17.12
C LEU A 236 -8.63 3.45 -16.34
N ILE A 237 -8.62 4.12 -15.19
CA ILE A 237 -9.84 4.43 -14.44
C ILE A 237 -10.83 5.20 -15.32
N VAL A 238 -10.39 6.28 -15.96
CA VAL A 238 -11.23 7.11 -16.83
C VAL A 238 -11.77 6.31 -18.01
N LYS A 239 -10.89 5.55 -18.69
CA LYS A 239 -11.25 4.70 -19.85
C LYS A 239 -12.33 3.68 -19.53
N TYR A 240 -12.24 3.04 -18.37
CA TYR A 240 -13.15 1.96 -18.00
C TYR A 240 -14.28 2.40 -17.06
N TRP A 241 -14.36 3.68 -16.70
CA TRP A 241 -15.36 4.21 -15.77
C TRP A 241 -16.79 3.77 -16.09
N LYS A 242 -17.17 3.82 -17.39
CA LYS A 242 -18.53 3.45 -17.83
C LYS A 242 -18.85 1.97 -17.67
N LYS A 243 -17.85 1.09 -17.62
CA LYS A 243 -18.01 -0.37 -17.50
C LYS A 243 -18.16 -0.85 -16.06
N MET A 244 -17.99 0.04 -15.10
CA MET A 244 -18.06 -0.29 -13.69
C MET A 244 -19.46 -0.78 -13.30
N SER A 245 -19.50 -1.93 -12.61
CA SER A 245 -20.69 -2.49 -11.96
C SER A 245 -20.93 -1.83 -10.59
N PRO A 246 -22.18 -1.79 -10.11
CA PRO A 246 -22.47 -1.34 -8.74
C PRO A 246 -21.77 -2.21 -7.70
N VAL A 247 -21.19 -1.59 -6.69
CA VAL A 247 -20.57 -2.29 -5.56
C VAL A 247 -21.66 -2.84 -4.65
N ASN A 248 -21.47 -4.07 -4.16
CA ASN A 248 -22.32 -4.62 -3.11
C ASN A 248 -21.97 -3.95 -1.76
N LEU A 249 -22.67 -2.85 -1.45
CA LEU A 249 -22.37 -2.03 -0.27
C LEU A 249 -22.48 -2.79 1.05
N LYS A 250 -23.42 -3.78 1.15
CA LYS A 250 -23.60 -4.58 2.36
C LYS A 250 -22.45 -5.56 2.59
N LYS A 251 -21.93 -6.14 1.50
CA LYS A 251 -20.85 -7.14 1.56
C LYS A 251 -19.49 -6.47 1.64
N ASP A 252 -19.18 -5.58 0.69
CA ASP A 252 -17.82 -5.11 0.43
C ASP A 252 -17.61 -3.64 0.80
N GLY A 253 -18.69 -2.92 1.18
CA GLY A 253 -18.64 -1.47 1.42
C GLY A 253 -17.68 -1.04 2.52
N VAL A 254 -17.56 -1.81 3.60
CA VAL A 254 -16.63 -1.49 4.69
C VAL A 254 -15.18 -1.53 4.16
N VAL A 255 -14.80 -2.59 3.48
CA VAL A 255 -13.44 -2.78 2.98
C VAL A 255 -13.09 -1.75 1.91
N ILE A 256 -14.02 -1.46 1.00
CA ILE A 256 -13.76 -0.54 -0.13
C ILE A 256 -13.75 0.92 0.30
N PHE A 257 -14.65 1.34 1.19
CA PHE A 257 -14.86 2.77 1.48
C PHE A 257 -14.39 3.19 2.87
N ILE A 258 -14.61 2.36 3.89
CA ILE A 258 -14.35 2.76 5.27
C ILE A 258 -12.88 2.60 5.62
N LEU A 259 -12.23 1.48 5.24
CA LEU A 259 -10.84 1.25 5.62
C LEU A 259 -9.89 2.32 5.04
N PRO A 260 -9.91 2.66 3.73
CA PRO A 260 -9.10 3.75 3.21
C PRO A 260 -9.45 5.12 3.82
N ALA A 261 -10.74 5.36 4.11
CA ALA A 261 -11.17 6.61 4.73
C ALA A 261 -10.62 6.76 6.17
N ILE A 262 -10.55 5.68 6.94
CA ILE A 262 -9.95 5.71 8.29
C ILE A 262 -8.47 6.05 8.22
N LEU A 263 -7.72 5.48 7.27
CA LEU A 263 -6.30 5.79 7.08
C LEU A 263 -6.11 7.28 6.77
N HIS A 264 -6.82 7.82 5.77
CA HIS A 264 -6.75 9.23 5.44
C HIS A 264 -7.19 10.15 6.59
N LEU A 265 -8.24 9.77 7.33
CA LEU A 265 -8.70 10.53 8.49
C LEU A 265 -7.61 10.58 9.58
N TYR A 266 -6.95 9.46 9.80
CA TYR A 266 -5.85 9.40 10.75
C TYR A 266 -4.67 10.28 10.33
N ASP A 267 -4.26 10.24 9.05
CA ASP A 267 -3.22 11.11 8.49
C ASP A 267 -3.56 12.59 8.67
N ILE A 268 -4.83 12.98 8.45
CA ILE A 268 -5.32 14.36 8.69
C ILE A 268 -5.19 14.72 10.17
N ILE A 269 -5.68 13.85 11.07
CA ILE A 269 -5.66 14.12 12.51
C ILE A 269 -4.23 14.28 13.02
N VAL A 270 -3.32 13.40 12.63
CA VAL A 270 -1.91 13.46 13.06
C VAL A 270 -1.20 14.64 12.40
N GLY A 271 -1.29 14.79 11.08
CA GLY A 271 -0.61 15.85 10.35
C GLY A 271 -0.99 17.26 10.83
N PHE A 272 -2.31 17.52 10.94
CA PHE A 272 -2.78 18.84 11.42
C PHE A 272 -2.72 18.98 12.94
N GLY A 273 -3.03 17.92 13.69
CA GLY A 273 -3.03 17.93 15.16
C GLY A 273 -1.65 18.18 15.75
N LEU A 274 -0.60 17.65 15.13
CA LEU A 274 0.78 17.87 15.53
C LEU A 274 1.43 19.08 14.83
N GLY A 275 0.73 19.75 13.92
CA GLY A 275 1.27 20.91 13.19
C GLY A 275 2.37 20.55 12.19
N ILE A 276 2.34 19.35 11.59
CA ILE A 276 3.33 18.86 10.62
C ILE A 276 3.10 19.55 9.28
N LYS A 277 3.64 20.74 9.09
CA LYS A 277 3.39 21.59 7.91
C LYS A 277 3.76 20.93 6.57
N GLN A 278 4.80 20.09 6.58
CA GLN A 278 5.26 19.34 5.40
C GLN A 278 4.20 18.37 4.87
N SER A 279 3.32 17.86 5.74
CA SER A 279 2.27 16.91 5.35
C SER A 279 0.98 17.56 4.86
N TYR A 280 0.74 18.86 5.09
CA TYR A 280 -0.57 19.50 4.84
C TYR A 280 -1.02 19.38 3.38
N ILE A 281 -0.14 19.71 2.43
CA ILE A 281 -0.48 19.67 1.01
C ILE A 281 -0.70 18.22 0.54
N PRO A 282 0.24 17.28 0.73
CA PRO A 282 0.05 15.93 0.25
C PRO A 282 -1.15 15.23 0.91
N VAL A 283 -1.35 15.37 2.23
CA VAL A 283 -2.50 14.79 2.93
C VAL A 283 -3.82 15.30 2.35
N VAL A 284 -3.98 16.62 2.17
CA VAL A 284 -5.23 17.17 1.63
C VAL A 284 -5.44 16.75 0.19
N VAL A 285 -4.43 16.88 -0.66
CA VAL A 285 -4.56 16.58 -2.10
C VAL A 285 -4.90 15.12 -2.33
N PHE A 286 -4.15 14.19 -1.74
CA PHE A 286 -4.35 12.77 -2.01
C PHE A 286 -5.56 12.19 -1.27
N THR A 287 -5.93 12.73 -0.09
CA THR A 287 -7.22 12.43 0.53
C THR A 287 -8.38 12.83 -0.37
N VAL A 288 -8.37 14.06 -0.90
CA VAL A 288 -9.45 14.54 -1.79
C VAL A 288 -9.52 13.71 -3.07
N LEU A 289 -8.40 13.38 -3.68
CA LEU A 289 -8.35 12.54 -4.89
C LEU A 289 -8.88 11.14 -4.60
N HIS A 290 -8.38 10.46 -3.57
CA HIS A 290 -8.77 9.08 -3.25
C HIS A 290 -10.22 9.01 -2.78
N LEU A 291 -10.59 9.76 -1.74
CA LEU A 291 -11.95 9.73 -1.20
C LEU A 291 -12.96 10.33 -2.18
N GLY A 292 -12.57 11.31 -2.99
CA GLY A 292 -13.39 11.85 -4.08
C GLY A 292 -13.73 10.77 -5.11
N TYR A 293 -12.73 9.97 -5.53
CA TYR A 293 -12.94 8.80 -6.38
C TYR A 293 -13.85 7.78 -5.73
N LEU A 294 -13.59 7.39 -4.47
CA LEU A 294 -14.43 6.44 -3.74
C LEU A 294 -15.86 6.94 -3.55
N CYS A 295 -16.06 8.23 -3.28
CA CYS A 295 -17.39 8.85 -3.23
C CYS A 295 -18.14 8.75 -4.56
N ALA A 296 -17.45 8.97 -5.69
CA ALA A 296 -18.05 8.81 -7.02
C ALA A 296 -18.47 7.35 -7.27
N VAL A 297 -17.65 6.37 -6.89
CA VAL A 297 -17.96 4.93 -6.92
C VAL A 297 -19.17 4.61 -6.05
N TYR A 298 -19.21 5.11 -4.82
CA TYR A 298 -20.32 4.92 -3.88
C TYR A 298 -21.64 5.46 -4.43
N ARG A 299 -21.65 6.71 -4.90
CA ARG A 299 -22.85 7.35 -5.50
C ARG A 299 -23.39 6.55 -6.66
N ARG A 300 -22.51 6.10 -7.57
CA ARG A 300 -22.90 5.24 -8.70
C ARG A 300 -23.54 3.95 -8.24
N SER A 301 -22.94 3.30 -7.23
CA SER A 301 -23.47 2.04 -6.69
C SER A 301 -24.81 2.21 -6.00
N ARG A 302 -24.99 3.28 -5.21
CA ARG A 302 -26.25 3.59 -4.55
C ARG A 302 -27.39 3.86 -5.54
N ASN A 303 -27.13 4.67 -6.57
CA ASN A 303 -28.14 5.01 -7.57
C ASN A 303 -28.64 3.79 -8.34
N ALA A 304 -27.78 2.81 -8.61
CA ALA A 304 -28.17 1.56 -9.28
C ALA A 304 -29.01 0.59 -8.39
N ILE A 305 -29.04 0.80 -7.09
CA ILE A 305 -29.89 0.02 -6.16
C ILE A 305 -31.31 0.60 -6.07
N VAL A 306 -31.43 1.92 -6.33
CA VAL A 306 -32.70 2.66 -6.20
C VAL A 306 -33.49 2.67 -7.54
N SER A 307 -32.79 2.51 -8.68
CA SER A 307 -33.38 2.37 -10.02
C SER A 307 -33.82 0.95 -10.30
#